data_13f4306c7115c90e2167c30a935f13eb
#
_entry.id   13f4306c7115c90e2167c30a935f13eb
#
_cell.length_a   1.000
_cell.length_b   1.000
_cell.length_c   1.000
_cell.angle_alpha   90.00
_cell.angle_beta   90.00
_cell.angle_gamma   90.00
#
_symmetry.space_group_name_H-M   'P 1'
#
loop_
_entity.id
_entity.type
_entity.pdbx_description
1 polymer ?
#
loop_
_entity_poly.entity_id
_entity_poly.type
_entity_poly.pdbx_seq_one_letter_code
_entity_poly.pdbx_strand_id
1 'polypeptide(L)' 'DDDVRYELVKEEGPDHNKSFYVHALLGSTVLGEGTGHTKKAAEQQAAYCAIKKLKSKGGLCI' A
#
# COMPACT_ATOMS: atom_id res chain seq x y z
N ASP A 1 5.80 -15.27 7.32
CA ASP A 1 6.99 -15.64 6.91
C ASP A 1 7.58 -14.69 5.97
N ASP A 2 6.89 -14.23 5.07
CA ASP A 2 7.49 -13.30 4.18
C ASP A 2 7.46 -11.94 4.78
N ASP A 3 8.48 -11.21 4.57
CA ASP A 3 8.62 -9.90 5.14
C ASP A 3 7.99 -8.87 4.24
N VAL A 4 6.73 -8.62 4.46
CA VAL A 4 6.07 -7.57 3.73
C VAL A 4 6.44 -6.25 4.36
N ARG A 5 6.91 -5.33 3.55
CA ARG A 5 7.32 -4.02 4.03
C ARG A 5 6.44 -2.97 3.42
N TYR A 6 6.29 -1.88 4.14
CA TYR A 6 5.51 -0.77 3.65
C TYR A 6 6.42 0.42 3.48
N GLU A 7 6.34 1.06 2.33
CA GLU A 7 7.20 2.16 2.03
C GLU A 7 6.39 3.38 1.62
N LEU A 8 6.68 4.49 2.25
CA LEU A 8 6.00 5.72 1.89
C LEU A 8 6.65 6.24 0.62
N VAL A 9 5.86 6.30 -0.43
CA VAL A 9 6.37 6.67 -1.73
C VAL A 9 6.22 8.14 -2.00
N LYS A 10 5.13 8.72 -1.52
CA LYS A 10 4.82 10.08 -1.88
C LYS A 10 3.88 10.70 -0.87
N GLU A 11 3.97 11.99 -0.73
CA GLU A 11 3.02 12.76 0.07
C GLU A 11 2.57 13.93 -0.78
N GLU A 12 1.31 14.23 -0.71
CA GLU A 12 0.76 15.32 -1.49
C GLU A 12 -0.29 16.08 -0.72
N GLY A 13 -0.44 17.35 -1.03
CA GLY A 13 -1.49 18.14 -0.42
C GLY A 13 -1.01 19.01 0.71
N PRO A 14 -1.85 19.94 1.14
CA PRO A 14 -1.50 20.85 2.24
C PRO A 14 -1.48 20.10 3.56
N ASP A 15 -0.90 20.72 4.55
CA ASP A 15 -0.73 20.07 5.86
C ASP A 15 -2.02 19.54 6.44
N HIS A 16 -3.10 20.26 6.28
CA HIS A 16 -4.34 19.84 6.90
C HIS A 16 -5.14 18.89 6.03
N ASN A 17 -4.64 18.55 4.87
CA ASN A 17 -5.35 17.64 3.99
C ASN A 17 -4.35 16.89 3.12
N LYS A 18 -3.43 16.22 3.79
CA LYS A 18 -2.36 15.54 3.09
C LYS A 18 -2.75 14.13 2.71
N SER A 19 -2.28 13.71 1.56
CA SER A 19 -2.49 12.34 1.11
C SER A 19 -1.16 11.63 1.12
N PHE A 20 -1.16 10.41 1.63
CA PHE A 20 0.04 9.60 1.68
C PHE A 20 -0.12 8.42 0.75
N TYR A 21 0.93 8.10 0.05
CA TYR A 21 0.93 6.98 -0.89
C TYR A 21 1.97 5.97 -0.42
N VAL A 22 1.50 4.75 -0.21
CA VAL A 22 2.35 3.69 0.36
C VAL A 22 2.32 2.48 -0.54
N HIS A 23 3.47 1.86 -0.69
CA HIS A 23 3.55 0.60 -1.42
C HIS A 23 3.82 -0.52 -0.42
N ALA A 24 3.16 -1.65 -0.63
CA ALA A 24 3.45 -2.86 0.12
C ALA A 24 4.37 -3.69 -0.74
N LEU A 25 5.51 -4.05 -0.19
CA LEU A 25 6.51 -4.78 -0.95
C LEU A 25 6.84 -6.11 -0.30
N LEU A 26 7.11 -7.09 -1.14
CA LEU A 26 7.59 -8.36 -0.68
C LEU A 26 8.94 -8.54 -1.35
N GLY A 27 10.00 -8.43 -0.57
CA GLY A 27 11.32 -8.40 -1.14
C GLY A 27 11.46 -7.16 -1.98
N SER A 28 11.66 -7.32 -3.26
CA SER A 28 11.75 -6.18 -4.15
C SER A 28 10.55 -6.06 -5.08
N THR A 29 9.49 -6.78 -4.77
CA THR A 29 8.31 -6.77 -5.61
C THR A 29 7.20 -5.98 -4.96
N VAL A 30 6.57 -5.09 -5.71
CA VAL A 30 5.46 -4.33 -5.19
C VAL A 30 4.21 -5.19 -5.28
N LEU A 31 3.62 -5.48 -4.15
CA LEU A 31 2.41 -6.28 -4.10
C LEU A 31 1.15 -5.45 -4.15
N GLY A 32 1.20 -4.25 -3.64
CA GLY A 32 0.01 -3.43 -3.64
C GLY A 32 0.34 -2.00 -3.32
N GLU A 33 -0.63 -1.14 -3.53
CA GLU A 33 -0.48 0.28 -3.26
C GLU A 33 -1.67 0.77 -2.47
N GLY A 34 -1.45 1.74 -1.64
CA GLY A 34 -2.52 2.30 -0.87
C GLY A 34 -2.39 3.80 -0.73
N THR A 35 -3.50 4.44 -0.54
CA THR A 35 -3.57 5.87 -0.36
C THR A 35 -4.46 6.18 0.82
N GLY A 36 -4.10 7.17 1.58
CA GLY A 36 -4.94 7.57 2.69
C GLY A 36 -4.49 8.91 3.23
N HIS A 37 -5.29 9.46 4.13
CA HIS A 37 -4.96 10.76 4.72
C HIS A 37 -3.97 10.63 5.87
N THR A 38 -3.65 9.40 6.26
CA THR A 38 -2.61 9.17 7.25
C THR A 38 -1.77 8.03 6.74
N LYS A 39 -0.58 7.89 7.28
CA LYS A 39 0.28 6.80 6.89
C LYS A 39 -0.38 5.47 7.20
N LYS A 40 -1.01 5.38 8.34
CA LYS A 40 -1.66 4.16 8.73
C LYS A 40 -2.77 3.77 7.78
N ALA A 41 -3.58 4.74 7.37
CA ALA A 41 -4.65 4.45 6.43
C ALA A 41 -4.11 4.00 5.09
N ALA A 42 -3.04 4.64 4.65
CA ALA A 42 -2.42 4.26 3.39
C ALA A 42 -1.83 2.85 3.48
N GLU A 43 -1.21 2.53 4.60
CA GLU A 43 -0.66 1.21 4.80
C GLU A 43 -1.74 0.15 4.82
N GLN A 44 -2.85 0.44 5.44
CA GLN A 44 -3.96 -0.50 5.47
C GLN A 44 -4.48 -0.78 4.08
N GLN A 45 -4.60 0.26 3.29
CA GLN A 45 -5.05 0.09 1.91
C GLN A 45 -4.05 -0.73 1.11
N ALA A 46 -2.77 -0.45 1.30
CA ALA A 46 -1.74 -1.19 0.59
C ALA A 46 -1.76 -2.65 0.99
N ALA A 47 -1.94 -2.91 2.27
CA ALA A 47 -2.01 -4.28 2.76
C ALA A 47 -3.21 -5.02 2.20
N TYR A 48 -4.33 -4.34 2.16
CA TYR A 48 -5.55 -4.93 1.63
C TYR A 48 -5.35 -5.33 0.17
N CYS A 49 -4.77 -4.43 -0.59
CA CYS A 49 -4.52 -4.69 -1.99
C CYS A 49 -3.54 -5.84 -2.17
N ALA A 50 -2.51 -5.88 -1.35
CA ALA A 50 -1.53 -6.94 -1.43
C ALA A 50 -2.15 -8.29 -1.11
N ILE A 51 -2.97 -8.33 -0.09
CA ILE A 51 -3.64 -9.57 0.29
C ILE A 51 -4.55 -10.06 -0.81
N LYS A 52 -5.29 -9.17 -1.41
CA LYS A 52 -6.17 -9.54 -2.50
C LYS A 52 -5.37 -10.10 -3.67
N LYS A 53 -4.25 -9.49 -3.95
CA LYS A 53 -3.43 -9.95 -5.04
C LYS A 53 -2.88 -11.34 -4.78
N LEU A 54 -2.44 -11.59 -3.57
CA LEU A 54 -1.93 -12.89 -3.21
C LEU A 54 -3.00 -13.95 -3.26
N LYS A 55 -4.18 -13.61 -2.81
CA LYS A 55 -5.27 -14.56 -2.80
C LYS A 55 -5.78 -14.87 -4.17
N SER A 56 -5.87 -13.87 -4.99
CA SER A 56 -6.42 -14.05 -6.32
C SER A 56 -5.47 -14.71 -7.24
N LYS A 57 -4.22 -14.79 -6.90
CA LYS A 57 -3.34 -15.44 -7.76
C LYS A 57 -3.28 -14.90 -9.11
N GLY A 58 -3.04 -13.81 -9.32
CA GLY A 58 -2.97 -13.27 -10.61
C GLY A 58 -4.14 -12.51 -10.88
N GLY A 59 -4.89 -12.39 -9.94
CA GLY A 59 -6.04 -11.69 -10.16
C GLY A 59 -5.83 -10.25 -10.08
N LEU A 60 -6.90 -9.59 -10.04
CA LEU A 60 -6.91 -8.20 -10.03
C LEU A 60 -7.16 -7.71 -8.67
N CYS A 61 -6.62 -6.58 -8.39
CA CYS A 61 -6.79 -5.98 -7.13
C CYS A 61 -8.01 -5.11 -7.12
N ILE A 62 -9.01 -5.55 -7.68
CA ILE A 62 -10.15 -4.67 -7.78
C ILE A 62 -11.29 -5.12 -7.01
#